data_73ea8b49521369bdd86bb8e4bb2e589e
#
_entry.id   73ea8b49521369bdd86bb8e4bb2e589e
#
_cell.length_a   1.000
_cell.length_b   1.000
_cell.length_c   1.000
_cell.angle_alpha   90.00
_cell.angle_beta   90.00
_cell.angle_gamma   90.00
#
_symmetry.space_group_name_H-M   'P 1'
#
loop_
_entity.id
_entity.type
_entity.pdbx_description
1 polymer ?
#
loop_
_entity_poly.entity_id
_entity_poly.type
_entity_poly.pdbx_seq_one_letter_code
_entity_poly.pdbx_strand_id
1 'polypeptide(L)'
;MENLLAPVVLFVYNRADHTERTLKALEEAHLASLTELFIISDGAKIPQHADAVKRVRSVIRKPWGFKKVYLIERATNMGLAANIIQGVSDIIGRSGKIIVLEDDIVVSPYALQYFNDALHFYQAEDRVMQISGYMYPVKNPEQLSESFLFRVANSWGWATWERAWQHFNPDINELVGDFSQEQIHQFSIEGKENFWRQVQELQAGKINSWAIRWYASVFKKNGLVLYPRNSMTQNIGNDGTGTHTASETTYQVKLADHPVNYFPTNIVEDEDGYRAIKYFYAHRKGSLFKRGLRFLRKKINEFKK
;
A
#
# COMPACT_ATOMS: atom_id res chain seq x y z
N MET A 1 -6.48 -28.70 -9.17
CA MET A 1 -5.40 -28.07 -8.37
C MET A 1 -6.10 -27.32 -7.25
N GLU A 2 -5.80 -27.67 -6.00
CA GLU A 2 -6.30 -26.89 -4.86
C GLU A 2 -5.91 -25.42 -5.06
N ASN A 3 -6.88 -24.54 -4.92
CA ASN A 3 -6.65 -23.09 -5.08
C ASN A 3 -5.89 -22.60 -3.84
N LEU A 4 -4.56 -22.74 -3.86
CA LEU A 4 -3.71 -22.33 -2.75
C LEU A 4 -3.89 -20.83 -2.50
N LEU A 5 -4.14 -20.47 -1.24
CA LEU A 5 -4.21 -19.06 -0.82
C LEU A 5 -2.87 -18.37 -1.06
N ALA A 6 -2.92 -17.09 -1.41
CA ALA A 6 -1.73 -16.26 -1.52
C ALA A 6 -1.09 -16.11 -0.13
N PRO A 7 0.24 -16.31 0.02
CA PRO A 7 0.92 -15.99 1.26
C PRO A 7 0.84 -14.48 1.54
N VAL A 8 0.78 -14.14 2.82
CA VAL A 8 0.95 -12.76 3.29
C VAL A 8 2.41 -12.52 3.61
N VAL A 9 2.94 -11.38 3.16
CA VAL A 9 4.26 -10.89 3.58
C VAL A 9 4.07 -9.60 4.35
N LEU A 10 4.47 -9.60 5.61
CA LEU A 10 4.43 -8.47 6.52
C LEU A 10 5.84 -7.92 6.74
N PHE A 11 6.06 -6.69 6.36
CA PHE A 11 7.32 -5.97 6.60
C PHE A 11 7.24 -5.20 7.90
N VAL A 12 8.20 -5.44 8.80
CA VAL A 12 8.24 -4.79 10.12
C VAL A 12 9.63 -4.21 10.41
N TYR A 13 9.67 -3.16 11.26
CA TYR A 13 10.94 -2.54 11.59
C TYR A 13 11.10 -2.27 13.10
N ASN A 14 10.62 -1.13 13.61
CA ASN A 14 10.91 -0.66 14.98
C ASN A 14 9.67 -0.17 15.74
N ARG A 15 8.46 -0.49 15.28
CA ARG A 15 7.17 -0.02 15.82
C ARG A 15 6.37 -1.20 16.38
N ALA A 16 6.73 -1.66 17.59
CA ALA A 16 6.17 -2.86 18.20
C ALA A 16 4.65 -2.82 18.38
N ASP A 17 4.09 -1.67 18.83
CA ASP A 17 2.66 -1.52 19.05
C ASP A 17 1.86 -1.56 17.74
N HIS A 18 2.38 -0.95 16.68
CA HIS A 18 1.77 -1.02 15.34
C HIS A 18 1.83 -2.44 14.81
N THR A 19 3.00 -3.09 14.87
CA THR A 19 3.21 -4.49 14.48
C THR A 19 2.22 -5.41 15.18
N GLU A 20 2.04 -5.26 16.50
CA GLU A 20 1.10 -6.09 17.26
C GLU A 20 -0.36 -5.85 16.85
N ARG A 21 -0.75 -4.60 16.63
CA ARG A 21 -2.10 -4.26 16.16
C ARG A 21 -2.38 -4.82 14.76
N THR A 22 -1.40 -4.72 13.85
CA THR A 22 -1.50 -5.27 12.50
C THR A 22 -1.63 -6.79 12.54
N LEU A 23 -0.79 -7.47 13.34
CA LEU A 23 -0.85 -8.93 13.47
C LEU A 23 -2.16 -9.41 14.09
N LYS A 24 -2.69 -8.73 15.12
CA LYS A 24 -3.99 -9.05 15.71
C LYS A 24 -5.13 -8.92 14.70
N ALA A 25 -5.19 -7.80 13.97
CA ALA A 25 -6.22 -7.61 12.95
C ALA A 25 -6.12 -8.66 11.84
N LEU A 26 -4.90 -9.04 11.46
CA LEU A 26 -4.67 -10.05 10.43
C LEU A 26 -5.02 -11.47 10.92
N GLU A 27 -4.75 -11.81 12.17
CA GLU A 27 -5.11 -13.10 12.80
C GLU A 27 -6.63 -13.27 12.92
N GLU A 28 -7.36 -12.16 13.16
CA GLU A 28 -8.82 -12.13 13.25
C GLU A 28 -9.50 -12.15 11.86
N ALA A 29 -8.75 -11.99 10.77
CA ALA A 29 -9.30 -12.01 9.42
C ALA A 29 -9.72 -13.43 9.01
N HIS A 30 -10.81 -13.52 8.25
CA HIS A 30 -11.22 -14.77 7.63
C HIS A 30 -10.08 -15.36 6.80
N LEU A 31 -9.92 -16.68 6.81
CA LEU A 31 -8.84 -17.42 6.16
C LEU A 31 -7.45 -17.29 6.81
N ALA A 32 -7.27 -16.53 7.91
CA ALA A 32 -5.97 -16.39 8.57
C ALA A 32 -5.35 -17.76 8.93
N SER A 33 -6.11 -18.67 9.54
CA SER A 33 -5.67 -20.03 9.92
C SER A 33 -5.29 -20.92 8.75
N LEU A 34 -5.67 -20.55 7.52
CA LEU A 34 -5.35 -21.26 6.28
C LEU A 34 -4.23 -20.59 5.48
N THR A 35 -3.80 -19.40 5.91
CA THR A 35 -2.84 -18.54 5.21
C THR A 35 -1.43 -18.73 5.76
N GLU A 36 -0.43 -18.81 4.89
CA GLU A 36 0.98 -18.74 5.27
C GLU A 36 1.40 -17.29 5.45
N LEU A 37 2.09 -16.97 6.55
CA LEU A 37 2.56 -15.64 6.89
C LEU A 37 4.09 -15.60 6.91
N PHE A 38 4.67 -14.74 6.08
CA PHE A 38 6.09 -14.40 6.11
C PHE A 38 6.24 -13.03 6.80
N ILE A 39 7.03 -12.97 7.87
CA ILE A 39 7.33 -11.72 8.58
C ILE A 39 8.78 -11.39 8.34
N ILE A 40 9.04 -10.26 7.68
CA ILE A 40 10.39 -9.79 7.37
C ILE A 40 10.71 -8.61 8.27
N SER A 41 11.57 -8.85 9.28
CA SER A 41 12.03 -7.85 10.23
C SER A 41 13.36 -7.28 9.78
N ASP A 42 13.42 -5.98 9.44
CA ASP A 42 14.66 -5.30 9.10
C ASP A 42 15.58 -5.13 10.31
N GLY A 43 16.88 -4.98 10.08
CA GLY A 43 17.88 -4.71 11.10
C GLY A 43 17.82 -3.26 11.60
N ALA A 44 18.44 -2.97 12.75
CA ALA A 44 18.55 -1.61 13.26
C ALA A 44 19.41 -0.73 12.33
N LYS A 45 18.86 0.43 11.92
CA LYS A 45 19.58 1.39 11.07
C LYS A 45 20.68 2.14 11.82
N ILE A 46 20.43 2.41 13.10
CA ILE A 46 21.37 3.07 14.02
C ILE A 46 21.28 2.37 15.38
N PRO A 47 22.33 2.45 16.22
CA PRO A 47 22.33 1.78 17.54
C PRO A 47 21.10 2.09 18.40
N GLN A 48 20.60 3.31 18.35
CA GLN A 48 19.41 3.77 19.10
C GLN A 48 18.12 3.04 18.71
N HIS A 49 18.06 2.44 17.53
CA HIS A 49 16.89 1.65 17.09
C HIS A 49 16.96 0.18 17.56
N ALA A 50 18.10 -0.28 18.10
CA ALA A 50 18.30 -1.70 18.44
C ALA A 50 17.25 -2.25 19.42
N ASP A 51 16.92 -1.50 20.49
CA ASP A 51 15.94 -1.94 21.47
C ASP A 51 14.51 -1.95 20.88
N ALA A 52 14.18 -0.99 20.02
CA ALA A 52 12.89 -0.96 19.36
C ALA A 52 12.74 -2.16 18.38
N VAL A 53 13.76 -2.48 17.59
CA VAL A 53 13.78 -3.68 16.72
C VAL A 53 13.68 -4.95 17.56
N LYS A 54 14.39 -5.03 18.71
CA LYS A 54 14.29 -6.18 19.63
C LYS A 54 12.86 -6.35 20.14
N ARG A 55 12.16 -5.26 20.51
CA ARG A 55 10.75 -5.33 20.93
C ARG A 55 9.85 -5.85 19.80
N VAL A 56 10.00 -5.36 18.57
CA VAL A 56 9.28 -5.89 17.40
C VAL A 56 9.52 -7.38 17.24
N ARG A 57 10.78 -7.84 17.30
CA ARG A 57 11.14 -9.26 17.19
C ARG A 57 10.53 -10.10 18.31
N SER A 58 10.37 -9.55 19.50
CA SER A 58 9.65 -10.23 20.59
C SER A 58 8.14 -10.38 20.28
N VAL A 59 7.53 -9.39 19.63
CA VAL A 59 6.12 -9.45 19.20
C VAL A 59 5.93 -10.50 18.11
N ILE A 60 6.74 -10.49 17.06
CA ILE A 60 6.56 -11.40 15.92
C ILE A 60 6.86 -12.88 16.26
N ARG A 61 7.60 -13.14 17.33
CA ARG A 61 7.89 -14.51 17.82
C ARG A 61 6.79 -15.12 18.69
N LYS A 62 5.75 -14.36 19.03
CA LYS A 62 4.57 -14.90 19.69
C LYS A 62 3.90 -15.96 18.81
N PRO A 63 3.17 -16.92 19.39
CA PRO A 63 2.36 -17.85 18.59
C PRO A 63 1.19 -17.10 17.97
N TRP A 64 1.18 -16.99 16.65
CA TRP A 64 0.12 -16.38 15.86
C TRP A 64 -0.69 -17.48 15.13
N GLY A 65 -2.02 -17.33 15.04
CA GLY A 65 -2.98 -18.34 14.56
C GLY A 65 -3.03 -18.50 13.03
N PHE A 66 -1.88 -18.50 12.36
CA PHE A 66 -1.77 -18.74 10.91
C PHE A 66 -1.46 -20.21 10.61
N LYS A 67 -1.70 -20.65 9.37
CA LYS A 67 -1.33 -21.99 8.91
C LYS A 67 0.16 -22.28 9.18
N LYS A 68 1.02 -21.31 8.89
CA LYS A 68 2.44 -21.35 9.19
C LYS A 68 3.02 -19.94 9.21
N VAL A 69 3.93 -19.66 10.14
CA VAL A 69 4.63 -18.38 10.25
C VAL A 69 6.11 -18.61 9.96
N TYR A 70 6.64 -17.81 9.00
CA TYR A 70 8.06 -17.81 8.66
C TYR A 70 8.65 -16.46 9.08
N LEU A 71 9.67 -16.49 9.94
CA LEU A 71 10.37 -15.30 10.42
C LEU A 71 11.68 -15.12 9.67
N ILE A 72 11.86 -13.96 9.04
CA ILE A 72 13.07 -13.55 8.33
C ILE A 72 13.62 -12.32 9.04
N GLU A 73 14.59 -12.50 9.91
CA GLU A 73 15.23 -11.43 10.64
C GLU A 73 16.53 -11.01 9.94
N ARG A 74 16.56 -9.79 9.39
CA ARG A 74 17.76 -9.25 8.75
C ARG A 74 18.81 -8.89 9.81
N ALA A 75 20.05 -9.29 9.60
CA ALA A 75 21.15 -8.95 10.50
C ALA A 75 21.50 -7.45 10.45
N THR A 76 21.40 -6.83 9.28
CA THR A 76 21.67 -5.41 9.03
C THR A 76 20.46 -4.73 8.45
N ASN A 77 20.38 -3.40 8.57
CA ASN A 77 19.30 -2.61 7.98
C ASN A 77 19.49 -2.52 6.45
N MET A 78 18.49 -2.95 5.72
CA MET A 78 18.44 -2.84 4.26
C MET A 78 17.74 -1.54 3.81
N GLY A 79 16.95 -0.93 4.69
CA GLY A 79 16.04 0.16 4.38
C GLY A 79 14.76 -0.32 3.69
N LEU A 80 13.70 0.44 3.84
CA LEU A 80 12.35 0.04 3.43
C LEU A 80 12.27 -0.42 1.97
N ALA A 81 12.78 0.39 1.03
CA ALA A 81 12.65 0.10 -0.40
C ALA A 81 13.34 -1.22 -0.80
N ALA A 82 14.61 -1.40 -0.41
CA ALA A 82 15.36 -2.61 -0.75
C ALA A 82 14.75 -3.85 -0.08
N ASN A 83 14.31 -3.72 1.19
CA ASN A 83 13.72 -4.83 1.93
C ASN A 83 12.39 -5.29 1.30
N ILE A 84 11.52 -4.35 0.88
CA ILE A 84 10.26 -4.68 0.19
C ILE A 84 10.55 -5.30 -1.19
N ILE A 85 11.37 -4.67 -2.01
CA ILE A 85 11.68 -5.17 -3.36
C ILE A 85 12.22 -6.59 -3.29
N GLN A 86 13.21 -6.84 -2.45
CA GLN A 86 13.81 -8.17 -2.32
C GLN A 86 12.80 -9.17 -1.72
N GLY A 87 12.12 -8.81 -0.62
CA GLY A 87 11.20 -9.72 0.06
C GLY A 87 10.01 -10.12 -0.82
N VAL A 88 9.44 -9.17 -1.58
CA VAL A 88 8.38 -9.48 -2.55
C VAL A 88 8.91 -10.38 -3.65
N SER A 89 10.08 -10.06 -4.26
CA SER A 89 10.65 -10.85 -5.35
C SER A 89 10.99 -12.28 -4.93
N ASP A 90 11.55 -12.45 -3.73
CA ASP A 90 11.94 -13.76 -3.21
C ASP A 90 10.74 -14.69 -2.96
N ILE A 91 9.63 -14.12 -2.49
CA ILE A 91 8.46 -14.93 -2.10
C ILE A 91 7.52 -15.13 -3.28
N ILE A 92 7.27 -14.11 -4.10
CA ILE A 92 6.37 -14.21 -5.25
C ILE A 92 6.87 -15.21 -6.30
N GLY A 93 8.20 -15.31 -6.51
CA GLY A 93 8.82 -16.29 -7.40
C GLY A 93 8.61 -17.74 -6.98
N ARG A 94 8.20 -17.99 -5.71
CA ARG A 94 7.89 -19.33 -5.19
C ARG A 94 6.39 -19.61 -5.15
N SER A 95 5.58 -18.57 -4.99
CA SER A 95 4.13 -18.68 -4.76
C SER A 95 3.27 -18.24 -5.96
N GLY A 96 3.88 -17.57 -6.94
CA GLY A 96 3.20 -17.01 -8.11
C GLY A 96 2.30 -15.81 -7.84
N LYS A 97 1.90 -15.60 -6.58
CA LYS A 97 1.05 -14.50 -6.10
C LYS A 97 1.32 -14.19 -4.63
N ILE A 98 1.03 -12.96 -4.17
CA ILE A 98 1.40 -12.49 -2.84
C ILE A 98 0.43 -11.41 -2.35
N ILE A 99 0.23 -11.33 -1.03
CA ILE A 99 -0.39 -10.20 -0.33
C ILE A 99 0.70 -9.51 0.47
N VAL A 100 0.80 -8.18 0.38
CA VAL A 100 1.87 -7.38 1.00
C VAL A 100 1.31 -6.36 1.97
N LEU A 101 1.82 -6.37 3.18
CA LEU A 101 1.46 -5.45 4.27
C LEU A 101 2.73 -4.84 4.89
N GLU A 102 2.58 -3.65 5.45
CA GLU A 102 3.57 -3.00 6.33
C GLU A 102 3.08 -3.01 7.79
N ASP A 103 3.96 -2.75 8.76
CA ASP A 103 3.68 -2.88 10.19
C ASP A 103 2.58 -1.95 10.73
N ASP A 104 2.14 -1.00 9.96
CA ASP A 104 1.08 -0.03 10.28
C ASP A 104 -0.20 -0.21 9.45
N ILE A 105 -0.39 -1.34 8.80
CA ILE A 105 -1.57 -1.63 7.97
C ILE A 105 -2.49 -2.63 8.69
N VAL A 106 -3.53 -2.13 9.34
CA VAL A 106 -4.60 -2.98 9.90
C VAL A 106 -5.59 -3.36 8.80
N VAL A 107 -6.18 -4.54 8.92
CA VAL A 107 -7.04 -5.13 7.89
C VAL A 107 -8.47 -5.34 8.39
N SER A 108 -9.44 -5.34 7.46
CA SER A 108 -10.80 -5.80 7.68
C SER A 108 -10.83 -7.33 7.90
N PRO A 109 -11.82 -7.86 8.63
CA PRO A 109 -12.03 -9.31 8.71
C PRO A 109 -12.19 -9.99 7.34
N TYR A 110 -12.61 -9.27 6.32
CA TYR A 110 -12.82 -9.78 4.95
C TYR A 110 -11.64 -9.54 4.01
N ALA A 111 -10.54 -8.93 4.48
CA ALA A 111 -9.44 -8.53 3.61
C ALA A 111 -8.74 -9.70 2.92
N LEU A 112 -8.42 -10.78 3.66
CA LEU A 112 -7.76 -11.96 3.06
C LEU A 112 -8.65 -12.67 2.04
N GLN A 113 -9.96 -12.74 2.30
CA GLN A 113 -10.93 -13.27 1.34
C GLN A 113 -10.93 -12.41 0.07
N TYR A 114 -11.13 -11.08 0.20
CA TYR A 114 -11.12 -10.14 -0.92
C TYR A 114 -9.87 -10.26 -1.79
N PHE A 115 -8.67 -10.27 -1.17
CA PHE A 115 -7.44 -10.40 -1.92
C PHE A 115 -7.37 -11.73 -2.68
N ASN A 116 -7.73 -12.84 -2.05
CA ASN A 116 -7.67 -14.15 -2.69
C ASN A 116 -8.69 -14.31 -3.81
N ASP A 117 -9.92 -13.85 -3.61
CA ASP A 117 -10.99 -13.89 -4.62
C ASP A 117 -10.60 -13.05 -5.85
N ALA A 118 -10.09 -11.83 -5.64
CA ALA A 118 -9.61 -10.96 -6.71
C ALA A 118 -8.38 -11.53 -7.42
N LEU A 119 -7.41 -12.07 -6.67
CA LEU A 119 -6.24 -12.74 -7.24
C LEU A 119 -6.62 -13.96 -8.09
N HIS A 120 -7.65 -14.69 -7.71
CA HIS A 120 -8.17 -15.80 -8.49
C HIS A 120 -8.91 -15.31 -9.74
N PHE A 121 -9.79 -14.32 -9.57
CA PHE A 121 -10.62 -13.79 -10.66
C PHE A 121 -9.79 -13.23 -11.83
N TYR A 122 -8.75 -12.44 -11.51
CA TYR A 122 -7.89 -11.81 -12.51
C TYR A 122 -6.58 -12.55 -12.78
N GLN A 123 -6.46 -13.84 -12.45
CA GLN A 123 -5.19 -14.58 -12.58
C GLN A 123 -4.61 -14.59 -13.99
N ALA A 124 -5.48 -14.57 -15.02
CA ALA A 124 -5.10 -14.58 -16.44
C ALA A 124 -5.26 -13.21 -17.14
N GLU A 125 -5.54 -12.14 -16.37
CA GLU A 125 -5.78 -10.81 -16.94
C GLU A 125 -4.55 -9.91 -16.76
N ASP A 126 -3.75 -9.79 -17.81
CA ASP A 126 -2.45 -9.11 -17.77
C ASP A 126 -2.56 -7.61 -17.49
N ARG A 127 -3.68 -6.98 -17.82
CA ARG A 127 -3.88 -5.56 -17.58
C ARG A 127 -4.20 -5.25 -16.13
N VAL A 128 -4.72 -6.21 -15.35
CA VAL A 128 -4.88 -6.04 -13.90
C VAL A 128 -3.58 -6.44 -13.22
N MET A 129 -2.82 -5.47 -12.74
CA MET A 129 -1.48 -5.69 -12.24
C MET A 129 -1.39 -5.68 -10.71
N GLN A 130 -2.40 -5.12 -10.03
CA GLN A 130 -2.43 -5.04 -8.56
C GLN A 130 -3.86 -5.08 -8.05
N ILE A 131 -4.04 -5.60 -6.85
CA ILE A 131 -5.24 -5.46 -6.04
C ILE A 131 -4.92 -4.53 -4.87
N SER A 132 -5.62 -3.40 -4.73
CA SER A 132 -5.50 -2.50 -3.59
C SER A 132 -6.44 -2.94 -2.47
N GLY A 133 -5.95 -2.98 -1.23
CA GLY A 133 -6.82 -3.11 -0.06
C GLY A 133 -7.37 -1.77 0.40
N TYR A 134 -6.66 -0.67 0.15
CA TYR A 134 -7.04 0.65 0.60
C TYR A 134 -7.91 1.37 -0.42
N MET A 135 -8.94 2.05 0.08
CA MET A 135 -9.75 3.00 -0.67
C MET A 135 -9.74 4.36 0.02
N TYR A 136 -9.64 5.41 -0.76
CA TYR A 136 -9.69 6.80 -0.28
C TYR A 136 -11.04 7.15 0.35
N PRO A 137 -11.11 8.05 1.35
CA PRO A 137 -12.36 8.50 1.94
C PRO A 137 -13.09 9.47 0.99
N VAL A 138 -13.65 8.91 -0.07
CA VAL A 138 -14.42 9.65 -1.08
C VAL A 138 -15.80 10.00 -0.55
N LYS A 139 -16.45 10.98 -1.17
CA LYS A 139 -17.86 11.30 -0.91
C LYS A 139 -18.77 10.30 -1.61
N ASN A 140 -19.88 9.95 -0.97
CA ASN A 140 -20.94 9.09 -1.51
C ASN A 140 -20.40 7.76 -2.09
N PRO A 141 -19.59 7.00 -1.32
CA PRO A 141 -19.01 5.76 -1.82
C PRO A 141 -20.07 4.75 -2.27
N GLU A 142 -21.29 4.82 -1.73
CA GLU A 142 -22.43 3.97 -2.08
C GLU A 142 -22.86 4.09 -3.56
N GLN A 143 -22.43 5.14 -4.24
CA GLN A 143 -22.70 5.33 -5.68
C GLN A 143 -21.69 4.59 -6.57
N LEU A 144 -20.60 4.08 -5.99
CA LEU A 144 -19.59 3.30 -6.71
C LEU A 144 -19.96 1.82 -6.74
N SER A 145 -19.48 1.09 -7.74
CA SER A 145 -19.49 -0.37 -7.75
C SER A 145 -18.76 -0.94 -6.53
N GLU A 146 -19.10 -2.16 -6.08
CA GLU A 146 -18.43 -2.80 -4.91
C GLU A 146 -16.91 -2.89 -5.06
N SER A 147 -16.46 -3.09 -6.29
CA SER A 147 -15.07 -2.88 -6.69
C SER A 147 -14.98 -2.30 -8.10
N PHE A 148 -13.89 -1.65 -8.42
CA PHE A 148 -13.68 -0.99 -9.70
C PHE A 148 -12.17 -0.91 -10.04
N LEU A 149 -11.88 -0.70 -11.33
CA LEU A 149 -10.51 -0.60 -11.83
C LEU A 149 -10.06 0.86 -11.92
N PHE A 150 -8.85 1.14 -11.46
CA PHE A 150 -8.25 2.47 -11.47
C PHE A 150 -6.74 2.37 -11.76
N ARG A 151 -6.14 3.39 -12.36
CA ARG A 151 -4.75 3.36 -12.84
C ARG A 151 -3.67 3.47 -11.77
N VAL A 152 -3.96 3.99 -10.58
CA VAL A 152 -2.94 4.30 -9.57
C VAL A 152 -2.64 3.10 -8.70
N ALA A 153 -1.38 2.71 -8.57
CA ALA A 153 -0.95 1.72 -7.60
C ALA A 153 -0.88 2.32 -6.19
N ASN A 154 -1.39 1.60 -5.19
CA ASN A 154 -1.41 2.00 -3.78
C ASN A 154 -0.57 1.04 -2.95
N SER A 155 0.14 1.55 -1.93
CA SER A 155 1.04 0.78 -1.08
C SER A 155 0.45 0.36 0.28
N TRP A 156 -0.76 0.79 0.62
CA TRP A 156 -1.36 0.55 1.94
C TRP A 156 -2.16 -0.74 2.00
N GLY A 157 -1.44 -1.87 1.92
CA GLY A 157 -2.00 -3.20 1.80
C GLY A 157 -2.44 -3.53 0.37
N TRP A 158 -1.76 -4.45 -0.27
CA TRP A 158 -1.96 -4.75 -1.67
C TRP A 158 -1.60 -6.20 -2.00
N ALA A 159 -2.06 -6.67 -3.15
CA ALA A 159 -1.71 -7.98 -3.65
C ALA A 159 -1.35 -7.92 -5.14
N THR A 160 -0.54 -8.87 -5.60
CA THR A 160 -0.10 -8.95 -6.99
C THR A 160 0.31 -10.38 -7.36
N TRP A 161 0.65 -10.57 -8.63
CA TRP A 161 1.12 -11.81 -9.23
C TRP A 161 2.56 -11.67 -9.72
N GLU A 162 3.26 -12.79 -9.83
CA GLU A 162 4.60 -12.85 -10.45
C GLU A 162 4.58 -12.27 -11.87
N ARG A 163 3.53 -12.60 -12.68
CA ARG A 163 3.35 -12.05 -14.04
C ARG A 163 3.30 -10.51 -14.10
N ALA A 164 2.81 -9.86 -13.05
CA ALA A 164 2.78 -8.41 -12.96
C ALA A 164 4.09 -7.86 -12.36
N TRP A 165 4.58 -8.49 -11.26
CA TRP A 165 5.79 -8.04 -10.57
C TRP A 165 7.06 -8.13 -11.41
N GLN A 166 7.15 -9.06 -12.37
CA GLN A 166 8.26 -9.13 -13.33
C GLN A 166 8.48 -7.82 -14.12
N HIS A 167 7.47 -6.96 -14.20
CA HIS A 167 7.57 -5.63 -14.82
C HIS A 167 8.07 -4.54 -13.88
N PHE A 168 8.30 -4.85 -12.59
CA PHE A 168 8.92 -3.91 -11.67
C PHE A 168 10.34 -3.57 -12.15
N ASN A 169 10.60 -2.28 -12.35
CA ASN A 169 11.94 -1.80 -12.67
C ASN A 169 12.45 -0.87 -11.55
N PRO A 170 13.60 -1.16 -10.92
CA PRO A 170 14.19 -0.31 -9.90
C PRO A 170 14.74 1.01 -10.46
N ASP A 171 15.06 1.08 -11.77
CA ASP A 171 15.56 2.32 -12.39
C ASP A 171 14.41 3.21 -12.85
N ILE A 172 14.20 4.28 -12.09
CA ILE A 172 13.14 5.25 -12.39
C ILE A 172 13.40 6.01 -13.70
N ASN A 173 14.65 6.18 -14.13
CA ASN A 173 14.96 6.88 -15.37
C ASN A 173 14.55 6.06 -16.60
N GLU A 174 14.78 4.74 -16.56
CA GLU A 174 14.30 3.83 -17.61
C GLU A 174 12.76 3.74 -17.64
N LEU A 175 12.11 3.86 -16.47
CA LEU A 175 10.65 3.81 -16.40
C LEU A 175 10.00 5.02 -17.06
N VAL A 176 10.49 6.22 -16.80
CA VAL A 176 9.80 7.47 -17.14
C VAL A 176 10.51 8.29 -18.23
N GLY A 177 11.64 7.81 -18.75
CA GLY A 177 12.48 8.57 -19.69
C GLY A 177 11.78 8.91 -21.02
N ASP A 178 10.78 8.14 -21.40
CA ASP A 178 9.96 8.29 -22.60
C ASP A 178 8.55 8.87 -22.34
N PHE A 179 8.24 9.28 -21.09
CA PHE A 179 6.92 9.84 -20.77
C PHE A 179 6.71 11.20 -21.45
N SER A 180 5.66 11.31 -22.26
CA SER A 180 5.20 12.58 -22.80
C SER A 180 4.63 13.49 -21.69
N GLN A 181 4.49 14.79 -21.99
CA GLN A 181 3.85 15.75 -21.07
C GLN A 181 2.42 15.34 -20.73
N GLU A 182 1.69 14.76 -21.67
CA GLU A 182 0.35 14.25 -21.45
C GLU A 182 0.35 13.05 -20.49
N GLN A 183 1.28 12.10 -20.64
CA GLN A 183 1.44 10.97 -19.73
C GLN A 183 1.84 11.43 -18.32
N ILE A 184 2.72 12.43 -18.19
CA ILE A 184 3.08 13.05 -16.90
C ILE A 184 1.85 13.67 -16.23
N HIS A 185 1.02 14.34 -16.99
CA HIS A 185 -0.23 14.95 -16.51
C HIS A 185 -1.22 13.87 -16.04
N GLN A 186 -1.42 12.81 -16.82
CA GLN A 186 -2.27 11.66 -16.48
C GLN A 186 -1.73 10.88 -15.28
N PHE A 187 -0.42 10.66 -15.20
CA PHE A 187 0.27 10.03 -14.07
C PHE A 187 0.01 10.78 -12.75
N SER A 188 -0.14 12.09 -12.81
CA SER A 188 -0.43 12.97 -11.68
C SER A 188 -1.92 13.26 -11.48
N ILE A 189 -2.81 12.40 -11.99
CA ILE A 189 -4.29 12.53 -11.95
C ILE A 189 -4.70 13.95 -12.43
N GLU A 190 -4.29 14.27 -13.65
CA GLU A 190 -4.48 15.59 -14.28
C GLU A 190 -4.11 16.74 -13.31
N GLY A 191 -2.94 16.61 -12.64
CA GLY A 191 -2.38 17.59 -11.72
C GLY A 191 -3.09 17.71 -10.36
N LYS A 192 -4.00 16.77 -10.01
CA LYS A 192 -4.68 16.79 -8.69
C LYS A 192 -3.83 16.15 -7.60
N GLU A 193 -2.94 15.21 -7.95
CA GLU A 193 -1.87 14.71 -7.09
C GLU A 193 -0.51 14.89 -7.75
N ASN A 194 0.50 15.26 -6.97
CA ASN A 194 1.83 15.54 -7.53
C ASN A 194 2.73 14.30 -7.45
N PHE A 195 2.32 13.19 -8.08
CA PHE A 195 3.15 11.98 -8.16
C PHE A 195 4.43 12.21 -8.96
N TRP A 196 4.39 13.08 -9.98
CA TRP A 196 5.57 13.40 -10.75
C TRP A 196 6.67 14.05 -9.92
N ARG A 197 6.32 14.84 -8.92
CA ARG A 197 7.30 15.37 -7.96
C ARG A 197 8.03 14.26 -7.21
N GLN A 198 7.34 13.16 -6.84
CA GLN A 198 8.01 12.03 -6.19
C GLN A 198 9.01 11.36 -7.14
N VAL A 199 8.69 11.28 -8.45
CA VAL A 199 9.64 10.83 -9.48
C VAL A 199 10.88 11.72 -9.49
N GLN A 200 10.70 13.04 -9.57
CA GLN A 200 11.80 14.02 -9.57
C GLN A 200 12.65 13.97 -8.29
N GLU A 201 12.00 13.79 -7.13
CA GLU A 201 12.70 13.68 -5.85
C GLU A 201 13.50 12.35 -5.76
N LEU A 202 12.98 11.27 -6.35
CA LEU A 202 13.68 9.99 -6.46
C LEU A 202 14.87 10.08 -7.42
N GLN A 203 14.71 10.71 -8.60
CA GLN A 203 15.79 10.97 -9.54
C GLN A 203 16.90 11.82 -8.94
N ALA A 204 16.53 12.80 -8.10
CA ALA A 204 17.47 13.65 -7.37
C ALA A 204 18.09 12.98 -6.13
N GLY A 205 17.80 11.71 -5.84
CA GLY A 205 18.28 10.99 -4.66
C GLY A 205 17.76 11.51 -3.32
N LYS A 206 16.70 12.34 -3.30
CA LYS A 206 16.11 12.92 -2.08
C LYS A 206 15.23 11.92 -1.34
N ILE A 207 14.63 10.98 -2.05
CA ILE A 207 13.82 9.88 -1.51
C ILE A 207 14.26 8.56 -2.14
N ASN A 208 13.92 7.44 -1.47
CA ASN A 208 14.06 6.10 -2.03
C ASN A 208 12.72 5.37 -1.87
N SER A 209 11.80 5.58 -2.82
CA SER A 209 10.44 5.03 -2.79
C SER A 209 10.31 3.85 -3.76
N TRP A 210 10.03 2.66 -3.22
CA TRP A 210 9.65 1.49 -4.02
C TRP A 210 8.27 1.69 -4.67
N ALA A 211 7.35 2.34 -3.94
CA ALA A 211 5.96 2.49 -4.36
C ALA A 211 5.80 3.35 -5.62
N ILE A 212 6.56 4.45 -5.74
CA ILE A 212 6.50 5.27 -6.95
C ILE A 212 7.11 4.56 -8.16
N ARG A 213 8.14 3.69 -7.95
CA ARG A 213 8.69 2.83 -9.01
C ARG A 213 7.66 1.80 -9.47
N TRP A 214 6.96 1.18 -8.53
CA TRP A 214 5.90 0.23 -8.85
C TRP A 214 4.75 0.91 -9.61
N TYR A 215 4.29 2.06 -9.13
CA TYR A 215 3.26 2.82 -9.84
C TYR A 215 3.71 3.21 -11.26
N ALA A 216 4.94 3.67 -11.44
CA ALA A 216 5.48 3.98 -12.76
C ALA A 216 5.55 2.73 -13.67
N SER A 217 5.92 1.56 -13.11
CA SER A 217 5.93 0.29 -13.83
C SER A 217 4.53 -0.12 -14.31
N VAL A 218 3.53 -0.04 -13.43
CA VAL A 218 2.11 -0.30 -13.74
C VAL A 218 1.62 0.66 -14.81
N PHE A 219 1.86 1.97 -14.64
CA PHE A 219 1.41 3.00 -15.56
C PHE A 219 2.03 2.84 -16.96
N LYS A 220 3.34 2.57 -17.05
CA LYS A 220 4.05 2.33 -18.32
C LYS A 220 3.47 1.15 -19.09
N LYS A 221 2.89 0.18 -18.41
CA LYS A 221 2.23 -1.00 -19.00
C LYS A 221 0.74 -0.78 -19.28
N ASN A 222 0.21 0.43 -19.10
CA ASN A 222 -1.23 0.70 -19.14
C ASN A 222 -2.02 -0.24 -18.21
N GLY A 223 -1.37 -0.63 -17.11
CA GLY A 223 -1.93 -1.53 -16.11
C GLY A 223 -2.99 -0.83 -15.27
N LEU A 224 -3.89 -1.64 -14.73
CA LEU A 224 -4.97 -1.21 -13.84
C LEU A 224 -4.83 -1.89 -12.49
N VAL A 225 -5.40 -1.27 -11.48
CA VAL A 225 -5.44 -1.72 -10.10
C VAL A 225 -6.89 -1.87 -9.68
N LEU A 226 -7.25 -3.01 -9.11
CA LEU A 226 -8.58 -3.19 -8.53
C LEU A 226 -8.63 -2.46 -7.18
N TYR A 227 -9.67 -1.66 -6.98
CA TYR A 227 -9.98 -0.98 -5.73
C TYR A 227 -11.30 -1.49 -5.16
N PRO A 228 -11.41 -1.73 -3.84
CA PRO A 228 -12.68 -1.98 -3.20
C PRO A 228 -13.40 -0.63 -2.98
N ARG A 229 -14.72 -0.60 -3.06
CA ARG A 229 -15.52 0.58 -2.68
C ARG A 229 -15.33 0.99 -1.23
N ASN A 230 -15.34 0.02 -0.33
CA ASN A 230 -15.07 0.19 1.09
C ASN A 230 -13.70 -0.37 1.42
N SER A 231 -12.89 0.40 2.14
CA SER A 231 -11.49 0.03 2.37
C SER A 231 -11.35 -1.28 3.16
N MET A 232 -10.56 -2.20 2.65
CA MET A 232 -10.18 -3.46 3.32
C MET A 232 -8.97 -3.29 4.24
N THR A 233 -8.26 -2.18 4.11
CA THR A 233 -7.07 -1.87 4.92
C THR A 233 -7.11 -0.42 5.38
N GLN A 234 -6.43 -0.14 6.50
CA GLN A 234 -6.24 1.22 7.02
C GLN A 234 -4.81 1.39 7.49
N ASN A 235 -4.17 2.47 7.05
CA ASN A 235 -2.88 2.88 7.59
C ASN A 235 -3.10 3.59 8.94
N ILE A 236 -2.51 3.03 10.01
CA ILE A 236 -2.55 3.59 11.36
C ILE A 236 -1.27 4.34 11.74
N GLY A 237 -0.29 4.41 10.82
CA GLY A 237 1.00 5.06 11.00
C GLY A 237 0.99 6.58 10.89
N ASN A 238 -0.17 7.19 10.55
CA ASN A 238 -0.35 8.65 10.47
C ASN A 238 -0.62 9.30 11.85
N ASP A 239 -0.12 8.71 12.93
CA ASP A 239 -0.28 9.17 14.32
C ASP A 239 0.84 10.12 14.78
N GLY A 240 1.77 10.46 13.91
CA GLY A 240 2.92 11.32 14.21
C GLY A 240 4.18 10.56 14.66
N THR A 241 4.13 9.23 14.78
CA THR A 241 5.29 8.40 15.16
C THR A 241 6.08 7.88 13.96
N GLY A 242 5.55 8.02 12.74
CA GLY A 242 6.17 7.56 11.50
C GLY A 242 7.26 8.49 10.97
N THR A 243 8.11 7.97 10.10
CA THR A 243 9.27 8.69 9.51
C THR A 243 8.87 9.89 8.65
N HIS A 244 7.64 9.93 8.14
CA HIS A 244 7.16 10.91 7.16
C HIS A 244 5.84 11.60 7.51
N THR A 245 5.28 11.37 8.71
CA THR A 245 3.91 11.78 9.02
C THR A 245 3.80 12.67 10.25
N ALA A 246 3.20 13.86 10.06
CA ALA A 246 2.46 14.53 11.13
C ALA A 246 1.13 13.79 11.33
N SER A 247 0.54 13.84 12.53
CA SER A 247 -0.81 13.30 12.77
C SER A 247 -1.80 13.89 11.76
N GLU A 248 -2.33 13.07 10.88
CA GLU A 248 -3.23 13.48 9.80
C GLU A 248 -4.42 12.52 9.68
N THR A 249 -5.62 13.07 9.79
CA THR A 249 -6.88 12.30 9.68
C THR A 249 -7.45 12.25 8.26
N THR A 250 -6.81 12.95 7.31
CA THR A 250 -7.31 13.11 5.92
C THR A 250 -7.51 11.78 5.20
N TYR A 251 -6.72 10.76 5.55
CA TYR A 251 -6.73 9.44 4.93
C TYR A 251 -7.35 8.35 5.81
N GLN A 252 -7.94 8.75 6.93
CA GLN A 252 -8.63 7.83 7.82
C GLN A 252 -9.91 7.29 7.15
N VAL A 253 -10.12 5.98 7.22
CA VAL A 253 -11.26 5.30 6.62
C VAL A 253 -11.90 4.36 7.64
N LYS A 254 -13.18 4.03 7.44
CA LYS A 254 -13.81 2.89 8.12
C LYS A 254 -13.46 1.63 7.33
N LEU A 255 -13.00 0.59 8.01
CA LEU A 255 -12.78 -0.71 7.39
C LEU A 255 -14.12 -1.34 6.98
N ALA A 256 -14.13 -2.04 5.86
CA ALA A 256 -15.28 -2.81 5.41
C ALA A 256 -15.65 -3.90 6.45
N ASP A 257 -16.95 -4.06 6.67
CA ASP A 257 -17.56 -5.04 7.56
C ASP A 257 -18.34 -6.13 6.80
N HIS A 258 -18.12 -6.22 5.49
CA HIS A 258 -18.77 -7.17 4.58
C HIS A 258 -17.82 -7.58 3.45
N PRO A 259 -18.04 -8.73 2.79
CA PRO A 259 -17.24 -9.16 1.66
C PRO A 259 -17.48 -8.29 0.42
N VAL A 260 -16.58 -8.37 -0.56
CA VAL A 260 -16.75 -7.88 -1.93
C VAL A 260 -17.15 -9.06 -2.81
N ASN A 261 -18.30 -8.96 -3.47
CA ASN A 261 -18.85 -10.04 -4.30
C ASN A 261 -18.85 -9.71 -5.79
N TYR A 262 -18.53 -8.49 -6.15
CA TYR A 262 -18.49 -8.03 -7.53
C TYR A 262 -17.08 -7.63 -7.97
N PHE A 263 -16.64 -8.20 -9.09
CA PHE A 263 -15.40 -7.88 -9.78
C PHE A 263 -15.70 -7.53 -11.23
N PRO A 264 -15.32 -6.33 -11.74
CA PRO A 264 -15.61 -5.93 -13.09
C PRO A 264 -14.94 -6.84 -14.12
N THR A 265 -15.72 -7.30 -15.12
CA THR A 265 -15.24 -8.10 -16.24
C THR A 265 -14.77 -7.26 -17.43
N ASN A 266 -15.25 -6.01 -17.52
CA ASN A 266 -14.75 -5.06 -18.51
C ASN A 266 -13.47 -4.38 -17.94
N ILE A 267 -12.34 -4.64 -18.60
CA ILE A 267 -11.03 -4.20 -18.12
C ILE A 267 -10.72 -2.79 -18.64
N VAL A 268 -11.44 -1.83 -18.10
CA VAL A 268 -11.27 -0.40 -18.37
C VAL A 268 -11.24 0.37 -17.04
N GLU A 269 -10.60 1.54 -17.05
CA GLU A 269 -10.67 2.43 -15.90
C GLU A 269 -12.11 2.90 -15.67
N ASP A 270 -12.58 2.75 -14.42
CA ASP A 270 -13.94 3.13 -14.04
C ASP A 270 -14.04 4.65 -13.91
N GLU A 271 -14.97 5.25 -14.66
CA GLU A 271 -15.12 6.71 -14.70
C GLU A 271 -15.64 7.30 -13.37
N ASP A 272 -16.54 6.60 -12.67
CA ASP A 272 -17.10 7.08 -11.42
C ASP A 272 -16.07 6.99 -10.30
N GLY A 273 -15.36 5.87 -10.19
CA GLY A 273 -14.23 5.70 -9.28
C GLY A 273 -13.14 6.72 -9.54
N TYR A 274 -12.78 6.93 -10.82
CA TYR A 274 -11.82 7.95 -11.22
C TYR A 274 -12.25 9.35 -10.79
N ARG A 275 -13.50 9.76 -11.07
CA ARG A 275 -14.04 11.07 -10.69
C ARG A 275 -14.04 11.25 -9.17
N ALA A 276 -14.45 10.23 -8.42
CA ALA A 276 -14.50 10.25 -6.96
C ALA A 276 -13.11 10.44 -6.33
N ILE A 277 -12.12 9.66 -6.78
CA ILE A 277 -10.73 9.75 -6.28
C ILE A 277 -10.09 11.08 -6.70
N LYS A 278 -10.28 11.51 -7.95
CA LYS A 278 -9.80 12.81 -8.43
C LYS A 278 -10.37 13.98 -7.61
N TYR A 279 -11.68 13.91 -7.30
CA TYR A 279 -12.33 14.89 -6.43
C TYR A 279 -11.71 14.90 -5.02
N PHE A 280 -11.48 13.72 -4.44
CA PHE A 280 -10.82 13.60 -3.13
C PHE A 280 -9.46 14.29 -3.15
N TYR A 281 -8.60 13.99 -4.11
CA TYR A 281 -7.27 14.60 -4.21
C TYR A 281 -7.33 16.12 -4.38
N ALA A 282 -8.27 16.62 -5.17
CA ALA A 282 -8.46 18.05 -5.39
C ALA A 282 -8.87 18.81 -4.10
N HIS A 283 -9.58 18.14 -3.17
CA HIS A 283 -10.21 18.80 -2.02
C HIS A 283 -9.64 18.41 -0.65
N ARG A 284 -8.83 17.33 -0.57
CA ARG A 284 -8.31 16.81 0.72
C ARG A 284 -7.53 17.83 1.55
N LYS A 285 -6.85 18.79 0.91
CA LYS A 285 -6.10 19.85 1.60
C LYS A 285 -6.98 20.97 2.14
N GLY A 286 -8.28 20.92 1.90
CA GLY A 286 -9.23 21.96 2.26
C GLY A 286 -9.16 23.20 1.35
N SER A 287 -10.05 24.17 1.59
CA SER A 287 -10.07 25.42 0.81
C SER A 287 -8.77 26.22 0.97
N LEU A 288 -8.46 27.09 -0.01
CA LEU A 288 -7.31 28.00 0.06
C LEU A 288 -7.31 28.84 1.34
N PHE A 289 -8.48 29.25 1.82
CA PHE A 289 -8.65 29.97 3.08
C PHE A 289 -8.22 29.12 4.29
N LYS A 290 -8.65 27.86 4.38
CA LYS A 290 -8.23 26.92 5.46
C LYS A 290 -6.73 26.61 5.38
N ARG A 291 -6.15 26.59 4.17
CA ARG A 291 -4.70 26.41 3.96
C ARG A 291 -3.92 27.63 4.43
N GLY A 292 -4.40 28.85 4.11
CA GLY A 292 -3.82 30.10 4.58
C GLY A 292 -3.83 30.22 6.10
N LEU A 293 -4.96 29.88 6.74
CA LEU A 293 -5.06 29.87 8.21
C LEU A 293 -4.11 28.85 8.87
N ARG A 294 -3.95 27.65 8.29
CA ARG A 294 -2.97 26.66 8.79
C ARG A 294 -1.53 27.17 8.67
N PHE A 295 -1.20 27.79 7.55
CA PHE A 295 0.12 28.38 7.33
C PHE A 295 0.43 29.51 8.33
N LEU A 296 -0.53 30.41 8.57
CA LEU A 296 -0.41 31.47 9.57
C LEU A 296 -0.24 30.93 10.98
N ARG A 297 -1.04 29.91 11.38
CA ARG A 297 -0.91 29.25 12.68
C ARG A 297 0.46 28.58 12.86
N LYS A 298 0.98 27.94 11.82
CA LYS A 298 2.30 27.32 11.86
C LYS A 298 3.39 28.37 12.08
N LYS A 299 3.36 29.48 11.33
CA LYS A 299 4.31 30.61 11.52
C LYS A 299 4.21 31.21 12.92
N ILE A 300 3.01 31.45 13.44
CA ILE A 300 2.84 31.98 14.80
C ILE A 300 3.43 31.03 15.85
N ASN A 301 3.29 29.70 15.69
CA ASN A 301 3.87 28.73 16.63
C ASN A 301 5.41 28.61 16.47
N GLU A 302 5.98 28.86 15.31
CA GLU A 302 7.42 28.93 15.09
C GLU A 302 8.05 30.20 15.71
N PHE A 303 7.30 31.30 15.80
CA PHE A 303 7.73 32.54 16.47
C PHE A 303 7.58 32.50 17.99
N LYS A 304 6.88 31.49 18.55
CA LYS A 304 6.69 31.30 20.01
C LYS A 304 7.66 30.29 20.63
N LYS A 305 8.51 29.68 19.82
CA LYS A 305 9.65 28.83 20.25
C LYS A 305 10.96 29.55 20.08
#